data_b185e7da001ef0b8f1e2957ba98d23a5
#
_entry.id   b185e7da001ef0b8f1e2957ba98d23a5
#
_cell.length_a   1.000
_cell.length_b   1.000
_cell.length_c   1.000
_cell.angle_alpha   90.00
_cell.angle_beta   90.00
_cell.angle_gamma   90.00
#
_symmetry.space_group_name_H-M   'P 1'
#
loop_
_entity.id
_entity.type
_entity.pdbx_description
1 polymer ?
#
loop_
_entity_poly.entity_id
_entity_poly.type
_entity_poly.pdbx_seq_one_letter_code
_entity_poly.pdbx_strand_id
1 'polypeptide(L)'
;KPVETMMTDFDGTAQLLRFALRQNTTSIVNVSSLEVYGSIYDDSHPLSEEEQGYIHLSDTRSSYPVAKRAAECLCHAYAREYGVHVKTARLAQTFGAGVTADDNRVFAQFARNIIAGEDIVLHTTGELSRCYCYTIDAIEAILFILLKGEDGEAYNVANESTYISIIDMAKFLCKTFNPDIQPVIQLKEGMGY
;
A
#
# COMPACT_ATOMS: atom_id res chain seq x y z
N LYS A 1 6.19 -15.26 3.00
CA LYS A 1 7.13 -15.72 4.05
C LYS A 1 7.15 -14.70 5.19
N PRO A 2 6.28 -14.84 6.21
CA PRO A 2 6.07 -13.81 7.24
C PRO A 2 7.36 -13.40 7.97
N VAL A 3 8.17 -14.34 8.41
CA VAL A 3 9.42 -14.04 9.13
C VAL A 3 10.41 -13.28 8.25
N GLU A 4 10.58 -13.72 6.99
CA GLU A 4 11.47 -13.06 6.02
C GLU A 4 11.01 -11.63 5.73
N THR A 5 9.69 -11.41 5.58
CA THR A 5 9.11 -10.07 5.40
C THR A 5 9.46 -9.15 6.56
N MET A 6 9.25 -9.60 7.80
CA MET A 6 9.53 -8.80 8.99
C MET A 6 11.03 -8.46 9.12
N MET A 7 11.89 -9.45 8.94
CA MET A 7 13.35 -9.25 9.06
C MET A 7 13.89 -8.36 7.94
N THR A 8 13.43 -8.54 6.71
CA THR A 8 13.86 -7.71 5.58
C THR A 8 13.48 -6.25 5.78
N ASP A 9 12.25 -5.98 6.19
CA ASP A 9 11.78 -4.60 6.40
C ASP A 9 12.52 -3.95 7.58
N PHE A 10 12.57 -4.61 8.73
CA PHE A 10 13.14 -4.02 9.93
C PHE A 10 14.67 -3.90 9.88
N ASP A 11 15.37 -5.03 9.62
CA ASP A 11 16.83 -5.04 9.56
C ASP A 11 17.35 -4.23 8.36
N GLY A 12 16.67 -4.31 7.20
CA GLY A 12 17.02 -3.52 6.03
C GLY A 12 16.93 -2.03 6.30
N THR A 13 15.82 -1.58 6.90
CA THR A 13 15.64 -0.19 7.31
C THR A 13 16.67 0.24 8.34
N ALA A 14 16.93 -0.59 9.36
CA ALA A 14 17.94 -0.29 10.39
C ALA A 14 19.34 -0.12 9.79
N GLN A 15 19.73 -0.98 8.85
CA GLN A 15 21.04 -0.88 8.19
C GLN A 15 21.14 0.35 7.30
N LEU A 16 20.07 0.68 6.56
CA LEU A 16 20.03 1.87 5.72
C LEU A 16 20.13 3.14 6.56
N LEU A 17 19.43 3.23 7.69
CA LEU A 17 19.51 4.38 8.60
C LEU A 17 20.90 4.54 9.24
N ARG A 18 21.53 3.41 9.65
CA ARG A 18 22.92 3.43 10.13
C ARG A 18 23.91 3.90 9.04
N PHE A 19 23.69 3.47 7.81
CA PHE A 19 24.49 3.94 6.67
C PHE A 19 24.28 5.44 6.45
N ALA A 20 23.04 5.89 6.43
CA ALA A 20 22.70 7.29 6.24
C ALA A 20 23.33 8.20 7.31
N LEU A 21 23.27 7.80 8.57
CA LEU A 21 23.90 8.49 9.68
C LEU A 21 25.43 8.60 9.48
N ARG A 22 26.09 7.50 9.10
CA ARG A 22 27.56 7.50 8.87
C ARG A 22 27.98 8.34 7.67
N GLN A 23 27.14 8.44 6.64
CA GLN A 23 27.43 9.19 5.40
C GLN A 23 26.92 10.62 5.42
N ASN A 24 26.29 11.07 6.50
CA ASN A 24 25.59 12.37 6.56
C ASN A 24 24.68 12.57 5.35
N THR A 25 23.86 11.56 5.04
CA THR A 25 22.95 11.61 3.90
C THR A 25 21.95 12.75 4.09
N THR A 26 21.79 13.57 3.07
CA THR A 26 21.01 14.82 3.15
C THR A 26 19.50 14.61 3.12
N SER A 27 19.02 13.51 2.59
CA SER A 27 17.58 13.16 2.62
C SER A 27 17.34 11.69 2.23
N ILE A 28 16.37 11.05 2.88
CA ILE A 28 15.92 9.68 2.59
C ILE A 28 14.41 9.66 2.67
N VAL A 29 13.78 8.82 1.84
CA VAL A 29 12.37 8.46 1.99
C VAL A 29 12.25 6.96 2.26
N ASN A 30 11.65 6.60 3.38
CA ASN A 30 11.17 5.26 3.66
C ASN A 30 9.85 5.03 2.92
N VAL A 31 9.82 4.05 2.01
CA VAL A 31 8.59 3.69 1.29
C VAL A 31 7.79 2.72 2.13
N SER A 32 6.73 3.22 2.74
CA SER A 32 5.78 2.49 3.55
C SER A 32 4.47 2.19 2.78
N SER A 33 3.43 1.84 3.48
CA SER A 33 2.16 1.40 2.89
C SER A 33 0.98 1.86 3.74
N LEU A 34 -0.19 2.08 3.14
CA LEU A 34 -1.44 2.30 3.89
C LEU A 34 -1.83 1.09 4.77
N GLU A 35 -1.21 -0.07 4.59
CA GLU A 35 -1.45 -1.21 5.48
C GLU A 35 -0.99 -0.98 6.93
N VAL A 36 -0.15 0.03 7.18
CA VAL A 36 0.20 0.45 8.54
C VAL A 36 -1.01 0.88 9.36
N TYR A 37 -2.08 1.33 8.73
CA TYR A 37 -3.31 1.68 9.44
C TYR A 37 -4.02 0.47 10.05
N GLY A 38 -3.84 -0.74 9.51
CA GLY A 38 -4.55 -1.92 9.97
C GLY A 38 -6.05 -1.84 9.68
N SER A 39 -6.88 -2.42 10.55
CA SER A 39 -8.32 -2.37 10.43
C SER A 39 -8.86 -1.10 11.09
N ILE A 40 -9.46 -0.23 10.29
CA ILE A 40 -10.18 0.97 10.75
C ILE A 40 -11.66 0.63 10.74
N TYR A 41 -12.36 0.95 11.82
CA TYR A 41 -13.80 0.66 11.97
C TYR A 41 -14.70 1.82 11.53
N ASP A 42 -14.15 3.03 11.45
CA ASP A 42 -14.85 4.20 10.93
C ASP A 42 -14.18 4.63 9.61
N ASP A 43 -14.88 4.43 8.50
CA ASP A 43 -14.46 4.83 7.15
C ASP A 43 -15.25 6.04 6.62
N SER A 44 -15.89 6.78 7.52
CA SER A 44 -16.70 7.96 7.17
C SER A 44 -15.88 9.15 6.68
N HIS A 45 -14.56 9.12 6.85
CA HIS A 45 -13.63 10.19 6.45
C HIS A 45 -12.31 9.63 5.94
N PRO A 46 -11.55 10.42 5.14
CA PRO A 46 -10.19 10.06 4.75
C PRO A 46 -9.28 9.95 5.99
N LEU A 47 -8.41 8.93 6.02
CA LEU A 47 -7.49 8.70 7.14
C LEU A 47 -6.38 9.75 7.16
N SER A 48 -6.19 10.38 8.30
CA SER A 48 -5.02 11.22 8.58
C SER A 48 -3.81 10.38 8.97
N GLU A 49 -2.62 10.95 8.87
CA GLU A 49 -1.36 10.27 9.20
C GLU A 49 -1.22 9.92 10.69
N GLU A 50 -1.99 10.55 11.56
CA GLU A 50 -1.97 10.32 13.02
C GLU A 50 -2.87 9.16 13.45
N GLU A 51 -3.76 8.69 12.59
CA GLU A 51 -4.70 7.63 12.91
C GLU A 51 -4.04 6.25 12.94
N GLN A 52 -4.57 5.37 13.79
CA GLN A 52 -4.09 4.01 13.92
C GLN A 52 -5.26 3.06 14.21
N GLY A 53 -5.36 2.01 13.40
CA GLY A 53 -6.32 0.95 13.61
C GLY A 53 -5.70 -0.31 14.21
N TYR A 54 -6.53 -1.34 14.35
CA TYR A 54 -6.17 -2.59 14.97
C TYR A 54 -5.39 -3.50 14.01
N ILE A 55 -4.36 -4.16 14.53
CA ILE A 55 -3.65 -5.27 13.85
C ILE A 55 -3.68 -6.50 14.75
N HIS A 56 -4.18 -7.61 14.23
CA HIS A 56 -4.25 -8.88 14.94
C HIS A 56 -2.90 -9.60 14.91
N LEU A 57 -2.11 -9.48 15.96
CA LEU A 57 -0.70 -9.96 15.97
C LEU A 57 -0.52 -11.47 15.80
N SER A 58 -1.55 -12.28 16.13
CA SER A 58 -1.51 -13.74 15.95
C SER A 58 -1.86 -14.21 14.53
N ASP A 59 -2.24 -13.29 13.63
CA ASP A 59 -2.42 -13.59 12.21
C ASP A 59 -1.09 -13.39 11.47
N THR A 60 -0.65 -14.41 10.75
CA THR A 60 0.60 -14.35 9.96
C THR A 60 0.52 -13.30 8.83
N ARG A 61 -0.66 -12.94 8.37
CA ARG A 61 -0.88 -11.85 7.40
C ARG A 61 -0.49 -10.49 7.97
N SER A 62 -0.55 -10.33 9.29
CA SER A 62 -0.15 -9.11 9.98
C SER A 62 1.35 -8.83 9.96
N SER A 63 2.17 -9.79 9.52
CA SER A 63 3.63 -9.62 9.44
C SER A 63 4.05 -8.40 8.62
N TYR A 64 3.41 -8.13 7.50
CA TYR A 64 3.72 -6.99 6.65
C TYR A 64 3.33 -5.63 7.28
N PRO A 65 2.08 -5.40 7.69
CA PRO A 65 1.72 -4.12 8.33
C PRO A 65 2.47 -3.87 9.63
N VAL A 66 2.75 -4.90 10.43
CA VAL A 66 3.56 -4.76 11.66
C VAL A 66 5.00 -4.38 11.33
N ALA A 67 5.61 -5.02 10.33
CA ALA A 67 6.96 -4.70 9.89
C ALA A 67 7.06 -3.26 9.40
N LYS A 68 6.09 -2.79 8.60
CA LYS A 68 6.02 -1.40 8.14
C LYS A 68 5.86 -0.42 9.30
N ARG A 69 4.99 -0.69 10.29
CA ARG A 69 4.90 0.14 11.51
C ARG A 69 6.23 0.21 12.28
N ALA A 70 6.91 -0.93 12.43
CA ALA A 70 8.19 -0.96 13.12
C ALA A 70 9.26 -0.17 12.37
N ALA A 71 9.31 -0.27 11.04
CA ALA A 71 10.22 0.49 10.19
C ALA A 71 9.96 2.01 10.28
N GLU A 72 8.68 2.44 10.24
CA GLU A 72 8.31 3.85 10.42
C GLU A 72 8.72 4.38 11.80
N CYS A 73 8.42 3.61 12.85
CA CYS A 73 8.82 3.98 14.22
C CYS A 73 10.34 4.14 14.32
N LEU A 74 11.11 3.24 13.68
CA LEU A 74 12.56 3.31 13.64
C LEU A 74 13.05 4.55 12.88
N CYS A 75 12.43 4.90 11.75
CA CYS A 75 12.74 6.12 11.00
C CYS A 75 12.51 7.37 11.85
N HIS A 76 11.35 7.45 12.50
CA HIS A 76 11.04 8.56 13.40
C HIS A 76 12.05 8.66 14.55
N ALA A 77 12.41 7.54 15.19
CA ALA A 77 13.38 7.50 16.27
C ALA A 77 14.77 7.99 15.80
N TYR A 78 15.25 7.54 14.63
CA TYR A 78 16.51 8.00 14.06
C TYR A 78 16.52 9.49 13.71
N ALA A 79 15.41 10.01 13.21
CA ALA A 79 15.28 11.46 12.96
C ALA A 79 15.38 12.25 14.27
N ARG A 80 14.68 11.83 15.32
CA ARG A 80 14.63 12.54 16.60
C ARG A 80 15.88 12.38 17.45
N GLU A 81 16.49 11.20 17.48
CA GLU A 81 17.62 10.88 18.34
C GLU A 81 18.97 11.25 17.69
N TYR A 82 19.12 11.01 16.41
CA TYR A 82 20.38 11.18 15.69
C TYR A 82 20.37 12.27 14.61
N GLY A 83 19.23 12.93 14.37
CA GLY A 83 19.10 13.94 13.33
C GLY A 83 19.22 13.41 11.91
N VAL A 84 18.89 12.14 11.67
CA VAL A 84 18.87 11.57 10.32
C VAL A 84 17.72 12.17 9.52
N HIS A 85 18.01 12.70 8.34
CA HIS A 85 17.04 13.33 7.44
C HIS A 85 16.16 12.28 6.72
N VAL A 86 15.27 11.63 7.43
CA VAL A 86 14.38 10.59 6.91
C VAL A 86 12.92 11.00 7.01
N LYS A 87 12.14 10.72 5.95
CA LYS A 87 10.71 10.91 5.84
C LYS A 87 10.07 9.58 5.46
N THR A 88 8.78 9.45 5.64
CA THR A 88 8.03 8.23 5.28
C THR A 88 6.93 8.56 4.27
N ALA A 89 6.84 7.78 3.19
CA ALA A 89 5.74 7.83 2.21
C ALA A 89 4.87 6.58 2.36
N ARG A 90 3.62 6.73 2.80
CA ARG A 90 2.61 5.66 2.92
C ARG A 90 1.86 5.52 1.61
N LEU A 91 2.26 4.58 0.78
CA LEU A 91 1.64 4.39 -0.54
C LEU A 91 0.29 3.67 -0.45
N ALA A 92 -0.71 4.20 -1.15
CA ALA A 92 -1.95 3.50 -1.48
C ALA A 92 -1.69 2.34 -2.45
N GLN A 93 -2.76 1.68 -2.93
CA GLN A 93 -2.64 0.67 -3.98
C GLN A 93 -2.06 1.30 -5.25
N THR A 94 -0.77 1.11 -5.46
CA THR A 94 -0.06 1.70 -6.59
C THR A 94 -0.13 0.77 -7.80
N PHE A 95 -0.54 1.30 -8.93
CA PHE A 95 -0.68 0.56 -10.20
C PHE A 95 -0.16 1.38 -11.38
N GLY A 96 0.18 0.71 -12.46
CA GLY A 96 0.63 1.38 -13.69
C GLY A 96 1.40 0.45 -14.61
N ALA A 97 2.11 1.02 -15.57
CA ALA A 97 2.97 0.27 -16.47
C ALA A 97 4.08 -0.47 -15.71
N GLY A 98 4.50 -1.62 -16.22
CA GLY A 98 5.54 -2.45 -15.62
C GLY A 98 5.02 -3.52 -14.64
N VAL A 99 3.71 -3.69 -14.52
CA VAL A 99 3.11 -4.82 -13.79
C VAL A 99 3.48 -6.13 -14.50
N THR A 100 4.00 -7.10 -13.74
CA THR A 100 4.39 -8.40 -14.29
C THR A 100 3.18 -9.28 -14.58
N ALA A 101 3.34 -10.24 -15.50
CA ALA A 101 2.24 -11.13 -15.90
C ALA A 101 1.72 -12.02 -14.75
N ASP A 102 2.53 -12.28 -13.74
CA ASP A 102 2.22 -13.08 -12.57
C ASP A 102 1.78 -12.24 -11.34
N ASP A 103 1.62 -10.94 -11.48
CA ASP A 103 1.12 -10.07 -10.41
C ASP A 103 -0.30 -10.48 -10.01
N ASN A 104 -0.49 -10.88 -8.74
CA ASN A 104 -1.75 -11.38 -8.22
C ASN A 104 -2.62 -10.31 -7.55
N ARG A 105 -2.23 -9.03 -7.62
CA ARG A 105 -3.07 -7.94 -7.11
C ARG A 105 -4.34 -7.80 -7.96
N VAL A 106 -5.41 -7.37 -7.32
CA VAL A 106 -6.76 -7.33 -7.91
C VAL A 106 -6.79 -6.61 -9.25
N PHE A 107 -6.21 -5.43 -9.35
CA PHE A 107 -6.19 -4.65 -10.60
C PHE A 107 -5.46 -5.37 -11.74
N ALA A 108 -4.38 -6.10 -11.44
CA ALA A 108 -3.63 -6.85 -12.44
C ALA A 108 -4.41 -8.08 -12.92
N GLN A 109 -5.13 -8.75 -12.02
CA GLN A 109 -6.02 -9.85 -12.38
C GLN A 109 -7.16 -9.36 -13.28
N PHE A 110 -7.81 -8.25 -12.93
CA PHE A 110 -8.89 -7.69 -13.73
C PHE A 110 -8.42 -7.28 -15.14
N ALA A 111 -7.25 -6.64 -15.23
CA ALA A 111 -6.67 -6.31 -16.54
C ALA A 111 -6.42 -7.55 -17.40
N ARG A 112 -5.92 -8.63 -16.82
CA ARG A 112 -5.74 -9.90 -17.57
C ARG A 112 -7.06 -10.49 -18.05
N ASN A 113 -8.08 -10.54 -17.19
CA ASN A 113 -9.41 -11.04 -17.57
C ASN A 113 -9.99 -10.24 -18.75
N ILE A 114 -9.89 -8.89 -18.69
CA ILE A 114 -10.39 -8.03 -19.78
C ILE A 114 -9.64 -8.28 -21.07
N ILE A 115 -8.32 -8.40 -21.04
CA ILE A 115 -7.48 -8.69 -22.22
C ILE A 115 -7.82 -10.08 -22.80
N ALA A 116 -8.09 -11.06 -21.94
CA ALA A 116 -8.45 -12.42 -22.36
C ALA A 116 -9.89 -12.53 -22.83
N GLY A 117 -10.75 -11.55 -22.58
CA GLY A 117 -12.20 -11.63 -22.85
C GLY A 117 -12.92 -12.59 -21.90
N GLU A 118 -12.41 -12.73 -20.67
CA GLU A 118 -12.94 -13.61 -19.63
C GLU A 118 -13.67 -12.82 -18.56
N ASP A 119 -14.74 -13.39 -18.00
CA ASP A 119 -15.45 -12.80 -16.88
C ASP A 119 -14.54 -12.59 -15.66
N ILE A 120 -14.78 -11.51 -14.91
CA ILE A 120 -14.05 -11.22 -13.68
C ILE A 120 -14.68 -11.98 -12.51
N VAL A 121 -14.06 -13.05 -12.05
CA VAL A 121 -14.58 -13.86 -10.93
C VAL A 121 -14.08 -13.30 -9.59
N LEU A 122 -15.03 -12.89 -8.74
CA LEU A 122 -14.79 -12.45 -7.37
C LEU A 122 -15.11 -13.57 -6.39
N HIS A 123 -14.19 -13.87 -5.48
CA HIS A 123 -14.38 -14.88 -4.43
C HIS A 123 -14.91 -14.32 -3.10
N THR A 124 -15.14 -13.01 -3.05
CA THR A 124 -15.77 -12.27 -1.95
C THR A 124 -16.90 -11.40 -2.51
N THR A 125 -17.67 -10.71 -1.66
CA THR A 125 -18.69 -9.74 -2.12
C THR A 125 -18.11 -8.57 -2.90
N GLY A 126 -16.82 -8.28 -2.72
CA GLY A 126 -16.13 -7.17 -3.37
C GLY A 126 -16.48 -5.80 -2.80
N GLU A 127 -17.08 -5.73 -1.61
CA GLU A 127 -17.50 -4.47 -0.96
C GLU A 127 -16.30 -3.66 -0.40
N LEU A 128 -15.16 -4.32 -0.17
CA LEU A 128 -13.97 -3.65 0.32
C LEU A 128 -13.53 -2.57 -0.66
N SER A 129 -13.44 -1.35 -0.16
CA SER A 129 -13.01 -0.18 -0.94
C SER A 129 -11.55 0.18 -0.68
N ARG A 130 -10.89 0.74 -1.69
CA ARG A 130 -9.49 1.20 -1.62
C ARG A 130 -9.29 2.43 -2.50
N CYS A 131 -8.32 3.25 -2.12
CA CYS A 131 -7.75 4.25 -3.01
C CYS A 131 -6.66 3.65 -3.87
N TYR A 132 -6.57 4.12 -5.09
CA TYR A 132 -5.52 3.75 -6.04
C TYR A 132 -4.68 4.97 -6.39
N CYS A 133 -3.37 4.76 -6.61
CA CYS A 133 -2.46 5.80 -7.05
C CYS A 133 -1.73 5.33 -8.31
N TYR A 134 -1.70 6.14 -9.36
CA TYR A 134 -0.94 5.80 -10.55
C TYR A 134 0.57 5.87 -10.26
N THR A 135 1.35 4.95 -10.81
CA THR A 135 2.78 4.81 -10.50
C THR A 135 3.56 6.11 -10.70
N ILE A 136 3.24 6.89 -11.74
CA ILE A 136 3.93 8.17 -11.99
C ILE A 136 3.63 9.18 -10.88
N ASP A 137 2.37 9.29 -10.45
CA ASP A 137 1.96 10.19 -9.37
C ASP A 137 2.61 9.79 -8.04
N ALA A 138 2.72 8.47 -7.78
CA ALA A 138 3.41 7.97 -6.60
C ALA A 138 4.91 8.30 -6.62
N ILE A 139 5.58 8.19 -7.77
CA ILE A 139 6.99 8.57 -7.93
C ILE A 139 7.17 10.06 -7.72
N GLU A 140 6.31 10.89 -8.32
CA GLU A 140 6.35 12.35 -8.15
C GLU A 140 6.16 12.74 -6.68
N ALA A 141 5.19 12.14 -5.99
CA ALA A 141 4.98 12.36 -4.56
C ALA A 141 6.20 11.95 -3.71
N ILE A 142 6.82 10.79 -3.97
CA ILE A 142 8.03 10.35 -3.28
C ILE A 142 9.18 11.35 -3.49
N LEU A 143 9.37 11.84 -4.72
CA LEU A 143 10.41 12.84 -5.02
C LEU A 143 10.11 14.18 -4.34
N PHE A 144 8.84 14.58 -4.28
CA PHE A 144 8.43 15.77 -3.56
C PHE A 144 8.68 15.66 -2.05
N ILE A 145 8.32 14.52 -1.44
CA ILE A 145 8.58 14.21 -0.02
C ILE A 145 10.11 14.21 0.24
N LEU A 146 10.90 13.61 -0.66
CA LEU A 146 12.36 13.59 -0.55
C LEU A 146 12.95 15.00 -0.47
N LEU A 147 12.42 15.94 -1.26
CA LEU A 147 12.96 17.29 -1.40
C LEU A 147 12.36 18.30 -0.42
N LYS A 148 11.12 18.09 0.04
CA LYS A 148 10.33 19.09 0.78
C LYS A 148 9.71 18.58 2.06
N GLY A 149 9.66 17.27 2.28
CA GLY A 149 9.09 16.69 3.48
C GLY A 149 9.89 17.03 4.74
N GLU A 150 9.20 17.08 5.87
CA GLU A 150 9.81 17.30 7.18
C GLU A 150 10.40 16.00 7.75
N ASP A 151 11.55 16.10 8.40
CA ASP A 151 12.25 14.94 8.93
C ASP A 151 11.48 14.30 10.09
N GLY A 152 11.36 12.98 10.02
CA GLY A 152 10.61 12.17 10.98
C GLY A 152 9.11 12.07 10.70
N GLU A 153 8.58 12.82 9.72
CA GLU A 153 7.15 12.81 9.42
C GLU A 153 6.77 11.78 8.37
N ALA A 154 5.50 11.34 8.42
CA ALA A 154 4.89 10.45 7.45
C ALA A 154 3.87 11.20 6.59
N TYR A 155 3.69 10.75 5.35
CA TYR A 155 2.80 11.35 4.36
C TYR A 155 2.00 10.27 3.63
N ASN A 156 0.70 10.44 3.54
CA ASN A 156 -0.15 9.61 2.71
C ASN A 156 0.05 9.93 1.23
N VAL A 157 0.25 8.90 0.42
CA VAL A 157 0.37 9.00 -1.03
C VAL A 157 -0.77 8.21 -1.66
N ALA A 158 -1.86 8.90 -1.93
CA ALA A 158 -3.10 8.33 -2.45
C ALA A 158 -3.79 9.35 -3.37
N ASN A 159 -4.66 8.86 -4.25
CA ASN A 159 -5.61 9.69 -4.97
C ASN A 159 -7.02 9.41 -4.42
N GLU A 160 -7.55 10.29 -3.60
CA GLU A 160 -8.87 10.12 -2.97
C GLU A 160 -10.01 9.99 -3.97
N SER A 161 -9.89 10.60 -5.15
CA SER A 161 -10.91 10.50 -6.21
C SER A 161 -11.06 9.09 -6.78
N THR A 162 -10.11 8.19 -6.49
CA THR A 162 -10.11 6.80 -6.92
C THR A 162 -10.67 5.84 -5.87
N TYR A 163 -11.22 6.35 -4.76
CA TYR A 163 -11.80 5.49 -3.72
C TYR A 163 -13.00 4.73 -4.28
N ILE A 164 -12.85 3.43 -4.43
CA ILE A 164 -13.82 2.58 -5.11
C ILE A 164 -13.83 1.17 -4.50
N SER A 165 -15.00 0.52 -4.47
CA SER A 165 -15.11 -0.89 -4.10
C SER A 165 -14.54 -1.80 -5.18
N ILE A 166 -14.08 -2.99 -4.79
CA ILE A 166 -13.56 -4.00 -5.74
C ILE A 166 -14.62 -4.37 -6.77
N ILE A 167 -15.88 -4.55 -6.34
CA ILE A 167 -16.98 -4.91 -7.26
C ILE A 167 -17.29 -3.75 -8.23
N ASP A 168 -17.29 -2.51 -7.76
CA ASP A 168 -17.58 -1.38 -8.63
C ASP A 168 -16.41 -1.08 -9.59
N MET A 169 -15.18 -1.30 -9.16
CA MET A 169 -14.03 -1.27 -10.07
C MET A 169 -14.16 -2.34 -11.16
N ALA A 170 -14.55 -3.57 -10.82
CA ALA A 170 -14.76 -4.62 -11.82
C ALA A 170 -15.85 -4.24 -12.83
N LYS A 171 -17.01 -3.74 -12.34
CA LYS A 171 -18.10 -3.25 -13.21
C LYS A 171 -17.63 -2.09 -14.11
N PHE A 172 -16.92 -1.13 -13.55
CA PHE A 172 -16.39 0.01 -14.29
C PHE A 172 -15.45 -0.43 -15.41
N LEU A 173 -14.53 -1.35 -15.12
CA LEU A 173 -13.57 -1.85 -16.09
C LEU A 173 -14.23 -2.67 -17.20
N CYS A 174 -15.17 -3.57 -16.86
CA CYS A 174 -15.95 -4.31 -17.86
C CYS A 174 -16.70 -3.36 -18.78
N LYS A 175 -17.46 -2.43 -18.21
CA LYS A 175 -18.22 -1.43 -18.98
C LYS A 175 -17.35 -0.60 -19.91
N THR A 176 -16.14 -0.27 -19.49
CA THR A 176 -15.26 0.66 -20.23
C THR A 176 -14.49 -0.03 -21.34
N PHE A 177 -14.01 -1.24 -21.10
CA PHE A 177 -13.03 -1.89 -21.99
C PHE A 177 -13.60 -3.11 -22.74
N ASN A 178 -14.53 -3.85 -22.14
CA ASN A 178 -15.17 -5.01 -22.77
C ASN A 178 -16.55 -5.26 -22.20
N PRO A 179 -17.62 -4.65 -22.79
CA PRO A 179 -18.99 -4.80 -22.29
C PRO A 179 -19.59 -6.21 -22.42
N ASP A 180 -18.94 -7.12 -23.15
CA ASP A 180 -19.40 -8.51 -23.33
C ASP A 180 -19.06 -9.41 -22.14
N ILE A 181 -18.18 -8.94 -21.22
CA ILE A 181 -17.83 -9.63 -19.99
C ILE A 181 -18.43 -8.93 -18.77
N GLN A 182 -18.54 -9.67 -17.66
CA GLN A 182 -19.15 -9.15 -16.43
C GLN A 182 -18.43 -9.64 -15.18
N PRO A 183 -18.57 -8.93 -14.04
CA PRO A 183 -18.15 -9.45 -12.75
C PRO A 183 -19.12 -10.53 -12.27
N VAL A 184 -18.57 -11.67 -11.86
CA VAL A 184 -19.30 -12.84 -11.34
C VAL A 184 -18.86 -13.12 -9.92
N ILE A 185 -19.78 -13.13 -8.96
CA ILE A 185 -19.51 -13.44 -7.56
C ILE A 185 -19.62 -14.96 -7.35
N GLN A 186 -18.53 -15.61 -7.01
CA GLN A 186 -18.45 -17.03 -6.65
C GLN A 186 -17.78 -17.13 -5.27
N LEU A 187 -18.58 -17.00 -4.21
CA LEU A 187 -18.07 -17.03 -2.84
C LEU A 187 -17.34 -18.35 -2.56
N LYS A 188 -16.14 -18.28 -1.99
CA LYS A 188 -15.41 -19.41 -1.46
C LYS A 188 -15.47 -19.39 0.06
N GLU A 189 -15.84 -20.52 0.68
CA GLU A 189 -15.79 -20.70 2.12
C GLU A 189 -14.36 -20.46 2.65
N GLY A 190 -14.23 -19.69 3.72
CA GLY A 190 -12.95 -19.37 4.36
C GLY A 190 -12.16 -18.22 3.75
N MET A 191 -12.63 -17.57 2.70
CA MET A 191 -12.10 -16.30 2.22
C MET A 191 -12.97 -15.15 2.76
N GLY A 192 -12.83 -14.85 4.06
CA GLY A 192 -13.31 -13.62 4.67
C GLY A 192 -12.11 -12.68 4.91
N TYR A 193 -12.32 -11.39 4.75
CA TYR A 193 -11.38 -10.38 5.22
C TYR A 193 -11.51 -10.20 6.73
#